data_91c62616f1f164adbd8fd6d4f84b2306
#
_entry.id   91c62616f1f164adbd8fd6d4f84b2306
#
_cell.length_a   1.000
_cell.length_b   1.000
_cell.length_c   1.000
_cell.angle_alpha   90.00
_cell.angle_beta   90.00
_cell.angle_gamma   90.00
#
_symmetry.space_group_name_H-M   'P 1'
#
loop_
_entity.id
_entity.type
_entity.pdbx_description
1 polymer ?
#
loop_
_entity_poly.entity_id
_entity_poly.type
_entity_poly.pdbx_seq_one_letter_code
_entity_poly.pdbx_strand_id
1 'polypeptide(L)'
;MKRRSILTLLASLAATKGHSTSPDYMQAAAQIIQKQIDAGILASAVLHVRQGKDTFQQAFGKAGNADAIFLLASITKTMTATAAMVLADRGELRLTDPVMKFIPEFNEGDRKKITIEQLLTHTSGLPDQLENNTELRSKHAPLAEFVQGAIRTPLLFAPGTKYQYQSMGILLAAEITERITKTPLQDFLAKEVFTLLGMTHTALGLGHFKLADTIRCQTEHSAPESGAGDPHAASWDWNSPYWRNLAAPWGGAHGSAADVARFLGSLMHPPGQVLREETARLMLQNHTPGLSARRGIGFALGPEGFGKNCSQQSFGHSGSTGTLAWADPATDTTCVILTSLPSRVSAQTILQPVSDVVSAAR
;
A
#
# COMPACT_ATOMS: atom_id res chain seq x y z
N MET A 1 -39.80 -71.10 19.56
CA MET A 1 -38.56 -70.30 19.38
C MET A 1 -38.88 -69.01 18.57
N LYS A 2 -38.99 -67.88 19.23
CA LYS A 2 -39.37 -66.62 18.61
C LYS A 2 -38.09 -65.78 18.34
N ARG A 3 -37.74 -65.46 17.08
CA ARG A 3 -36.67 -64.57 16.70
C ARG A 3 -37.16 -63.16 16.90
N ARG A 4 -36.46 -62.37 17.71
CA ARG A 4 -36.64 -60.94 17.84
C ARG A 4 -35.71 -60.21 16.82
N SER A 5 -36.28 -59.46 15.89
CA SER A 5 -35.59 -58.55 15.01
C SER A 5 -35.31 -57.21 15.75
N ILE A 6 -34.06 -56.85 15.81
CA ILE A 6 -33.62 -55.54 16.32
C ILE A 6 -33.57 -54.57 15.13
N LEU A 7 -34.45 -53.59 15.10
CA LEU A 7 -34.36 -52.44 14.17
C LEU A 7 -33.33 -51.46 14.74
N THR A 8 -32.24 -51.28 14.03
CA THR A 8 -31.25 -50.24 14.30
C THR A 8 -31.70 -48.95 13.60
N LEU A 9 -32.08 -47.94 14.38
CA LEU A 9 -32.42 -46.61 13.90
C LEU A 9 -31.11 -45.85 13.64
N LEU A 10 -30.72 -45.62 12.40
CA LEU A 10 -29.68 -44.74 11.99
C LEU A 10 -30.23 -43.30 12.00
N ALA A 11 -29.87 -42.52 13.04
CA ALA A 11 -30.09 -41.10 13.08
C ALA A 11 -29.02 -40.40 12.20
N SER A 12 -29.45 -39.92 11.04
CA SER A 12 -28.63 -39.02 10.19
C SER A 12 -28.54 -37.66 10.85
N LEU A 13 -27.39 -37.33 11.44
CA LEU A 13 -27.04 -35.94 11.76
C LEU A 13 -26.81 -35.20 10.45
N ALA A 14 -27.79 -34.43 10.02
CA ALA A 14 -27.60 -33.38 9.03
C ALA A 14 -26.76 -32.26 9.67
N ALA A 15 -25.49 -32.20 9.34
CA ALA A 15 -24.66 -31.09 9.66
C ALA A 15 -25.19 -29.86 8.88
N THR A 16 -25.97 -29.03 9.51
CA THR A 16 -26.28 -27.67 9.02
C THR A 16 -24.96 -26.91 8.96
N LYS A 17 -24.43 -26.69 7.75
CA LYS A 17 -23.41 -25.69 7.50
C LYS A 17 -24.00 -24.35 7.93
N GLY A 18 -23.66 -23.91 9.13
CA GLY A 18 -23.95 -22.57 9.58
C GLY A 18 -23.28 -21.60 8.59
N HIS A 19 -24.07 -20.91 7.80
CA HIS A 19 -23.63 -19.72 7.09
C HIS A 19 -23.34 -18.70 8.19
N SER A 20 -22.08 -18.46 8.47
CA SER A 20 -21.68 -17.29 9.23
C SER A 20 -22.10 -16.09 8.39
N THR A 21 -23.19 -15.43 8.77
CA THR A 21 -23.57 -14.15 8.16
C THR A 21 -22.51 -13.14 8.57
N SER A 22 -21.87 -12.50 7.57
CA SER A 22 -20.93 -11.42 7.85
C SER A 22 -21.59 -10.35 8.74
N PRO A 23 -20.87 -9.75 9.71
CA PRO A 23 -21.44 -8.72 10.56
C PRO A 23 -22.12 -7.60 9.75
N ASP A 24 -23.24 -7.07 10.25
CA ASP A 24 -24.08 -6.08 9.55
C ASP A 24 -23.31 -4.86 9.03
N TYR A 25 -22.28 -4.42 9.77
CA TYR A 25 -21.45 -3.29 9.37
C TYR A 25 -20.60 -3.56 8.12
N MET A 26 -20.15 -4.80 7.93
CA MET A 26 -19.40 -5.19 6.72
C MET A 26 -20.29 -5.13 5.48
N GLN A 27 -21.55 -5.55 5.63
CA GLN A 27 -22.56 -5.40 4.58
C GLN A 27 -22.89 -3.93 4.31
N ALA A 28 -23.04 -3.11 5.35
CA ALA A 28 -23.27 -1.67 5.19
C ALA A 28 -22.11 -0.97 4.45
N ALA A 29 -20.85 -1.35 4.76
CA ALA A 29 -19.67 -0.88 4.05
C ALA A 29 -19.71 -1.29 2.56
N ALA A 30 -20.07 -2.53 2.26
CA ALA A 30 -20.22 -3.05 0.90
C ALA A 30 -21.30 -2.31 0.11
N GLN A 31 -22.41 -1.96 0.74
CA GLN A 31 -23.51 -1.20 0.10
C GLN A 31 -23.09 0.19 -0.37
N ILE A 32 -22.17 0.86 0.34
CA ILE A 32 -21.62 2.16 -0.09
C ILE A 32 -20.91 2.01 -1.44
N ILE A 33 -20.11 0.96 -1.58
CA ILE A 33 -19.38 0.67 -2.84
C ILE A 33 -20.38 0.29 -3.94
N GLN A 34 -21.32 -0.61 -3.63
CA GLN A 34 -22.31 -1.09 -4.60
C GLN A 34 -23.11 0.07 -5.18
N LYS A 35 -23.53 1.02 -4.36
CA LYS A 35 -24.24 2.23 -4.82
C LYS A 35 -23.47 3.01 -5.88
N GLN A 36 -22.14 3.10 -5.77
CA GLN A 36 -21.31 3.81 -6.76
C GLN A 36 -21.15 3.00 -8.06
N ILE A 37 -21.14 1.67 -7.96
CA ILE A 37 -21.18 0.77 -9.14
C ILE A 37 -22.53 0.93 -9.87
N ASP A 38 -23.64 0.87 -9.14
CA ASP A 38 -24.99 0.96 -9.71
C ASP A 38 -25.24 2.33 -10.37
N ALA A 39 -24.63 3.38 -9.82
CA ALA A 39 -24.66 4.72 -10.40
C ALA A 39 -23.75 4.89 -11.62
N GLY A 40 -22.95 3.87 -11.99
CA GLY A 40 -22.00 3.94 -13.11
C GLY A 40 -20.77 4.84 -12.87
N ILE A 41 -20.57 5.31 -11.64
CA ILE A 41 -19.46 6.20 -11.25
C ILE A 41 -18.17 5.39 -11.04
N LEU A 42 -18.28 4.24 -10.40
CA LEU A 42 -17.17 3.34 -10.11
C LEU A 42 -17.22 2.12 -11.03
N ALA A 43 -16.11 1.82 -11.72
CA ALA A 43 -16.05 0.67 -12.61
C ALA A 43 -15.70 -0.64 -11.89
N SER A 44 -14.77 -0.59 -10.93
CA SER A 44 -14.26 -1.78 -10.25
C SER A 44 -13.84 -1.46 -8.81
N ALA A 45 -14.14 -2.35 -7.88
CA ALA A 45 -13.59 -2.30 -6.52
C ALA A 45 -13.46 -3.69 -5.89
N VAL A 46 -12.62 -3.77 -4.86
CA VAL A 46 -12.59 -4.88 -3.90
C VAL A 46 -12.52 -4.29 -2.49
N LEU A 47 -13.35 -4.81 -1.60
CA LEU A 47 -13.31 -4.55 -0.17
C LEU A 47 -12.84 -5.82 0.55
N HIS A 48 -11.82 -5.69 1.39
CA HIS A 48 -11.39 -6.73 2.32
C HIS A 48 -11.36 -6.14 3.75
N VAL A 49 -12.08 -6.75 4.67
CA VAL A 49 -12.09 -6.38 6.08
C VAL A 49 -11.84 -7.64 6.90
N ARG A 50 -10.90 -7.57 7.85
CA ARG A 50 -10.72 -8.58 8.89
C ARG A 50 -10.83 -7.89 10.26
N GLN A 51 -11.63 -8.46 11.16
CA GLN A 51 -11.68 -8.04 12.54
C GLN A 51 -11.67 -9.30 13.45
N GLY A 52 -10.64 -9.45 14.22
CA GLY A 52 -10.41 -10.68 14.97
C GLY A 52 -10.37 -11.90 14.07
N LYS A 53 -11.35 -12.79 14.21
CA LYS A 53 -11.49 -14.03 13.39
C LYS A 53 -12.41 -13.85 12.18
N ASP A 54 -13.18 -12.77 12.15
CA ASP A 54 -14.13 -12.52 11.07
C ASP A 54 -13.43 -11.88 9.88
N THR A 55 -13.74 -12.38 8.70
CA THR A 55 -13.21 -11.87 7.43
C THR A 55 -14.33 -11.70 6.44
N PHE A 56 -14.37 -10.53 5.83
CA PHE A 56 -15.27 -10.22 4.72
C PHE A 56 -14.44 -9.81 3.52
N GLN A 57 -14.78 -10.37 2.35
CA GLN A 57 -14.14 -10.00 1.10
C GLN A 57 -15.18 -10.02 -0.02
N GLN A 58 -15.25 -8.92 -0.79
CA GLN A 58 -16.19 -8.80 -1.90
C GLN A 58 -15.61 -8.01 -3.05
N ALA A 59 -15.83 -8.49 -4.27
CA ALA A 59 -15.55 -7.79 -5.52
C ALA A 59 -16.81 -7.09 -6.03
N PHE A 60 -16.61 -5.95 -6.70
CA PHE A 60 -17.70 -5.12 -7.22
C PHE A 60 -17.43 -4.73 -8.68
N GLY A 61 -18.49 -4.60 -9.46
CA GLY A 61 -18.42 -4.17 -10.84
C GLY A 61 -17.55 -5.07 -11.71
N LYS A 62 -16.63 -4.48 -12.48
CA LYS A 62 -15.75 -5.21 -13.41
C LYS A 62 -14.52 -5.86 -12.74
N ALA A 63 -14.41 -5.86 -11.40
CA ALA A 63 -13.30 -6.52 -10.72
C ALA A 63 -13.30 -8.05 -10.96
N GLY A 64 -14.47 -8.64 -11.21
CA GLY A 64 -14.62 -10.04 -11.57
C GLY A 64 -14.50 -11.01 -10.40
N ASN A 65 -13.45 -10.90 -9.60
CA ASN A 65 -13.22 -11.72 -8.41
C ASN A 65 -12.50 -10.92 -7.32
N ALA A 66 -12.41 -11.49 -6.12
CA ALA A 66 -11.85 -10.82 -4.95
C ALA A 66 -10.31 -10.73 -4.96
N ASP A 67 -9.64 -11.53 -5.79
CA ASP A 67 -8.19 -11.51 -5.98
C ASP A 67 -7.75 -10.61 -7.14
N ALA A 68 -8.66 -9.77 -7.66
CA ALA A 68 -8.38 -8.81 -8.73
C ALA A 68 -7.17 -7.94 -8.40
N ILE A 69 -6.32 -7.73 -9.41
CA ILE A 69 -5.03 -7.05 -9.26
C ILE A 69 -5.19 -5.56 -9.58
N PHE A 70 -4.98 -4.73 -8.57
CA PHE A 70 -5.02 -3.27 -8.69
C PHE A 70 -3.62 -2.66 -8.68
N LEU A 71 -3.45 -1.51 -9.32
CA LEU A 71 -2.31 -0.63 -9.10
C LEU A 71 -2.49 0.03 -7.73
N LEU A 72 -1.61 -0.30 -6.78
CA LEU A 72 -1.73 0.10 -5.37
C LEU A 72 -1.33 1.56 -5.11
N ALA A 73 -0.68 2.21 -6.07
CA ALA A 73 -0.13 3.54 -5.93
C ALA A 73 0.70 3.68 -4.64
N SER A 74 0.47 4.72 -3.85
CA SER A 74 1.33 5.05 -2.71
C SER A 74 1.33 4.03 -1.55
N ILE A 75 0.45 3.04 -1.54
CA ILE A 75 0.59 1.88 -0.64
C ILE A 75 1.95 1.19 -0.88
N THR A 76 2.49 1.24 -2.09
CA THR A 76 3.84 0.76 -2.45
C THR A 76 4.92 1.29 -1.51
N LYS A 77 4.81 2.54 -1.04
CA LYS A 77 5.80 3.17 -0.17
C LYS A 77 6.04 2.40 1.13
N THR A 78 4.98 1.80 1.67
CA THR A 78 5.07 0.97 2.89
C THR A 78 5.90 -0.29 2.63
N MET A 79 5.74 -0.90 1.46
CA MET A 79 6.49 -2.09 1.04
C MET A 79 7.97 -1.74 0.79
N THR A 80 8.24 -0.63 0.11
CA THR A 80 9.60 -0.11 -0.10
C THR A 80 10.31 0.21 1.21
N ALA A 81 9.59 0.85 2.16
CA ALA A 81 10.13 1.10 3.48
C ALA A 81 10.44 -0.20 4.23
N THR A 82 9.58 -1.22 4.10
CA THR A 82 9.83 -2.54 4.69
C THR A 82 11.10 -3.18 4.11
N ALA A 83 11.38 -3.04 2.81
CA ALA A 83 12.63 -3.53 2.22
C ALA A 83 13.86 -2.89 2.88
N ALA A 84 13.86 -1.58 3.11
CA ALA A 84 14.93 -0.91 3.84
C ALA A 84 15.05 -1.41 5.29
N MET A 85 13.91 -1.69 5.94
CA MET A 85 13.90 -2.19 7.32
C MET A 85 14.35 -3.65 7.44
N VAL A 86 14.19 -4.48 6.40
CA VAL A 86 14.83 -5.80 6.32
C VAL A 86 16.36 -5.67 6.38
N LEU A 87 16.93 -4.69 5.70
CA LEU A 87 18.38 -4.41 5.76
C LEU A 87 18.80 -3.85 7.12
N ALA A 88 17.94 -3.05 7.76
CA ALA A 88 18.17 -2.58 9.13
C ALA A 88 18.21 -3.75 10.12
N ASP A 89 17.30 -4.72 9.98
CA ASP A 89 17.28 -5.95 10.78
C ASP A 89 18.55 -6.78 10.63
N ARG A 90 19.13 -6.78 9.45
CA ARG A 90 20.41 -7.47 9.15
C ARG A 90 21.63 -6.68 9.60
N GLY A 91 21.47 -5.43 10.06
CA GLY A 91 22.57 -4.54 10.43
C GLY A 91 23.32 -3.96 9.23
N GLU A 92 22.78 -4.09 8.02
CA GLU A 92 23.39 -3.60 6.77
C GLU A 92 23.17 -2.09 6.56
N LEU A 93 22.18 -1.49 7.22
CA LEU A 93 21.97 -0.06 7.33
C LEU A 93 21.42 0.32 8.73
N ARG A 94 21.50 1.62 9.07
CA ARG A 94 20.87 2.20 10.24
C ARG A 94 19.98 3.37 9.79
N LEU A 95 18.86 3.59 10.46
CA LEU A 95 18.00 4.73 10.17
C LEU A 95 18.72 6.08 10.31
N THR A 96 19.69 6.16 11.20
CA THR A 96 20.55 7.33 11.43
C THR A 96 21.71 7.48 10.45
N ASP A 97 21.96 6.50 9.59
CA ASP A 97 23.00 6.61 8.57
C ASP A 97 22.67 7.76 7.60
N PRO A 98 23.66 8.60 7.22
CA PRO A 98 23.47 9.59 6.18
C PRO A 98 23.32 8.92 4.82
N VAL A 99 22.41 9.45 4.00
CA VAL A 99 22.14 8.96 2.63
C VAL A 99 23.43 8.90 1.80
N MET A 100 24.32 9.90 1.94
CA MET A 100 25.61 9.97 1.23
C MET A 100 26.55 8.80 1.52
N LYS A 101 26.35 8.03 2.59
CA LYS A 101 27.11 6.80 2.86
C LYS A 101 26.89 5.74 1.77
N PHE A 102 25.71 5.70 1.19
CA PHE A 102 25.30 4.72 0.18
C PHE A 102 25.19 5.33 -1.22
N ILE A 103 24.90 6.64 -1.29
CA ILE A 103 24.83 7.45 -2.52
C ILE A 103 25.84 8.59 -2.38
N PRO A 104 27.16 8.34 -2.63
CA PRO A 104 28.20 9.35 -2.42
C PRO A 104 28.00 10.64 -3.19
N GLU A 105 27.34 10.59 -4.33
CA GLU A 105 26.97 11.73 -5.16
C GLU A 105 25.88 12.63 -4.54
N PHE A 106 25.20 12.17 -3.48
CA PHE A 106 24.21 12.94 -2.71
C PHE A 106 24.87 13.77 -1.60
N ASN A 107 25.89 14.57 -1.96
CA ASN A 107 26.79 15.18 -0.98
C ASN A 107 26.82 16.72 -1.01
N GLU A 108 25.91 17.40 -1.72
CA GLU A 108 25.91 18.84 -1.81
C GLU A 108 25.10 19.52 -0.69
N GLY A 109 25.62 20.60 -0.11
CA GLY A 109 24.91 21.41 0.87
C GLY A 109 24.34 20.60 2.03
N ASP A 110 23.08 20.86 2.37
CA ASP A 110 22.38 20.19 3.46
C ASP A 110 22.01 18.73 3.17
N ARG A 111 22.12 18.26 1.92
CA ARG A 111 21.93 16.82 1.57
C ARG A 111 22.83 15.90 2.38
N LYS A 112 24.05 16.36 2.75
CA LYS A 112 25.00 15.61 3.59
C LYS A 112 24.40 15.15 4.93
N LYS A 113 23.40 15.89 5.43
CA LYS A 113 22.78 15.68 6.75
C LYS A 113 21.56 14.77 6.68
N ILE A 114 21.04 14.52 5.47
CA ILE A 114 19.81 13.70 5.32
C ILE A 114 20.12 12.27 5.69
N THR A 115 19.26 11.73 6.59
CA THR A 115 19.34 10.34 7.07
C THR A 115 18.33 9.45 6.34
N ILE A 116 18.52 8.14 6.44
CA ILE A 116 17.56 7.14 5.94
C ILE A 116 16.18 7.35 6.58
N GLU A 117 16.13 7.63 7.88
CA GLU A 117 14.87 7.93 8.59
C GLU A 117 14.12 9.09 7.94
N GLN A 118 14.81 10.18 7.61
CA GLN A 118 14.19 11.36 7.00
C GLN A 118 13.66 11.10 5.59
N LEU A 119 14.26 10.17 4.83
CA LEU A 119 13.70 9.70 3.56
C LEU A 119 12.35 8.98 3.77
N LEU A 120 12.29 8.09 4.76
CA LEU A 120 11.17 7.20 5.01
C LEU A 120 10.03 7.84 5.82
N THR A 121 10.27 9.00 6.44
CA THR A 121 9.29 9.75 7.23
C THR A 121 8.80 11.03 6.57
N HIS A 122 9.25 11.31 5.34
CA HIS A 122 8.91 12.50 4.56
C HIS A 122 9.37 13.82 5.21
N THR A 123 10.56 13.81 5.81
CA THR A 123 11.15 14.98 6.49
C THR A 123 12.51 15.39 5.91
N SER A 124 12.92 14.81 4.78
CA SER A 124 14.21 15.08 4.15
C SER A 124 14.31 16.44 3.44
N GLY A 125 13.18 17.07 3.12
CA GLY A 125 13.15 18.27 2.27
C GLY A 125 13.11 17.99 0.77
N LEU A 126 13.18 16.73 0.33
CA LEU A 126 13.01 16.38 -1.07
C LEU A 126 11.56 16.61 -1.54
N PRO A 127 11.31 16.89 -2.83
CA PRO A 127 9.97 17.09 -3.36
C PRO A 127 9.22 15.74 -3.51
N ASP A 128 7.90 15.81 -3.69
CA ASP A 128 7.08 14.63 -4.05
C ASP A 128 7.39 14.18 -5.48
N GLN A 129 7.51 15.12 -6.41
CA GLN A 129 7.84 14.82 -7.80
C GLN A 129 8.97 15.77 -8.27
N LEU A 130 9.72 15.32 -9.26
CA LEU A 130 10.68 16.17 -9.95
C LEU A 130 9.95 17.24 -10.78
N GLU A 131 10.55 18.40 -10.95
CA GLU A 131 9.99 19.48 -11.77
C GLU A 131 9.70 19.00 -13.20
N ASN A 132 10.60 18.20 -13.77
CA ASN A 132 10.47 17.62 -15.10
C ASN A 132 9.81 16.22 -15.12
N ASN A 133 9.04 15.84 -14.08
CA ASN A 133 8.44 14.52 -13.96
C ASN A 133 7.58 14.13 -15.18
N THR A 134 6.75 15.05 -15.69
CA THR A 134 5.90 14.79 -16.86
C THR A 134 6.76 14.55 -18.12
N GLU A 135 7.85 15.31 -18.28
CA GLU A 135 8.79 15.11 -19.40
C GLU A 135 9.45 13.74 -19.34
N LEU A 136 9.96 13.33 -18.16
CA LEU A 136 10.55 12.00 -17.98
C LEU A 136 9.55 10.89 -18.31
N ARG A 137 8.31 11.02 -17.87
CA ARG A 137 7.26 10.03 -18.15
C ARG A 137 6.90 9.98 -19.62
N SER A 138 6.71 11.13 -20.26
CA SER A 138 6.34 11.20 -21.69
C SER A 138 7.43 10.66 -22.63
N LYS A 139 8.70 10.76 -22.20
CA LYS A 139 9.85 10.17 -22.91
C LYS A 139 10.08 8.69 -22.56
N HIS A 140 9.26 8.11 -21.68
CA HIS A 140 9.45 6.77 -21.16
C HIS A 140 10.83 6.56 -20.51
N ALA A 141 11.30 7.55 -19.76
CA ALA A 141 12.59 7.51 -19.09
C ALA A 141 12.68 6.30 -18.13
N PRO A 142 13.82 5.60 -18.09
CA PRO A 142 14.05 4.53 -17.13
C PRO A 142 14.15 5.09 -15.70
N LEU A 143 13.91 4.25 -14.68
CA LEU A 143 13.92 4.65 -13.27
C LEU A 143 15.23 5.35 -12.86
N ALA A 144 16.36 4.96 -13.45
CA ALA A 144 17.66 5.56 -13.19
C ALA A 144 17.70 7.08 -13.48
N GLU A 145 16.94 7.59 -14.46
CA GLU A 145 16.87 9.05 -14.71
C GLU A 145 16.12 9.78 -13.60
N PHE A 146 15.08 9.17 -13.04
CA PHE A 146 14.40 9.71 -11.85
C PHE A 146 15.32 9.72 -10.63
N VAL A 147 16.14 8.67 -10.44
CA VAL A 147 17.17 8.62 -9.38
C VAL A 147 18.16 9.76 -9.55
N GLN A 148 18.69 9.97 -10.74
CA GLN A 148 19.62 11.07 -11.02
C GLN A 148 18.96 12.44 -10.80
N GLY A 149 17.69 12.59 -11.16
CA GLY A 149 16.91 13.79 -10.85
C GLY A 149 16.75 14.00 -9.34
N ALA A 150 16.39 12.96 -8.58
CA ALA A 150 16.22 13.04 -7.13
C ALA A 150 17.51 13.38 -6.39
N ILE A 151 18.66 12.90 -6.87
CA ILE A 151 19.98 13.23 -6.31
C ILE A 151 20.28 14.72 -6.46
N ARG A 152 19.86 15.37 -7.54
CA ARG A 152 20.23 16.75 -7.89
C ARG A 152 19.15 17.78 -7.57
N THR A 153 17.89 17.37 -7.38
CA THR A 153 16.77 18.30 -7.18
C THR A 153 16.97 19.17 -5.94
N PRO A 154 16.64 20.46 -5.94
CA PRO A 154 16.73 21.31 -4.77
C PRO A 154 15.89 20.80 -3.61
N LEU A 155 16.38 21.01 -2.37
CA LEU A 155 15.58 20.79 -1.18
C LEU A 155 14.59 21.93 -0.98
N LEU A 156 13.37 21.60 -0.61
CA LEU A 156 12.28 22.56 -0.36
C LEU A 156 12.38 23.21 1.03
N PHE A 157 13.07 22.55 1.97
CA PHE A 157 13.32 23.02 3.33
C PHE A 157 14.51 22.26 3.95
N ALA A 158 15.01 22.78 5.06
CA ALA A 158 16.11 22.14 5.79
C ALA A 158 15.69 20.78 6.36
N PRO A 159 16.50 19.71 6.19
CA PRO A 159 16.17 18.36 6.63
C PRO A 159 15.74 18.28 8.11
N GLY A 160 14.67 17.57 8.39
CA GLY A 160 14.14 17.37 9.73
C GLY A 160 13.27 18.51 10.29
N THR A 161 13.16 19.65 9.60
CA THR A 161 12.46 20.83 10.14
C THR A 161 10.96 20.86 9.85
N LYS A 162 10.52 20.12 8.83
CA LYS A 162 9.10 20.06 8.41
C LYS A 162 8.76 18.67 7.92
N TYR A 163 7.48 18.35 8.01
CA TYR A 163 6.88 17.27 7.26
C TYR A 163 6.34 17.79 5.93
N GLN A 164 6.70 17.14 4.84
CA GLN A 164 6.06 17.29 3.54
C GLN A 164 6.13 15.98 2.78
N TYR A 165 4.96 15.47 2.40
CA TYR A 165 4.85 14.21 1.66
C TYR A 165 5.75 14.21 0.42
N GLN A 166 6.48 13.12 0.21
CA GLN A 166 7.50 13.05 -0.84
C GLN A 166 7.64 11.62 -1.40
N SER A 167 7.80 11.53 -2.72
CA SER A 167 8.10 10.27 -3.39
C SER A 167 9.61 10.14 -3.67
N MET A 168 10.33 11.25 -3.84
CA MET A 168 11.76 11.20 -4.16
C MET A 168 12.61 10.65 -3.02
N GLY A 169 12.21 10.86 -1.76
CA GLY A 169 12.87 10.19 -0.62
C GLY A 169 12.71 8.68 -0.66
N ILE A 170 11.53 8.18 -0.99
CA ILE A 170 11.26 6.74 -1.13
C ILE A 170 12.06 6.14 -2.31
N LEU A 171 12.18 6.88 -3.41
CA LEU A 171 13.02 6.49 -4.54
C LEU A 171 14.48 6.32 -4.13
N LEU A 172 15.04 7.27 -3.37
CA LEU A 172 16.43 7.16 -2.89
C LEU A 172 16.60 6.03 -1.87
N ALA A 173 15.60 5.74 -1.02
CA ALA A 173 15.64 4.58 -0.12
C ALA A 173 15.64 3.25 -0.90
N ALA A 174 14.91 3.17 -2.01
CA ALA A 174 14.94 2.04 -2.94
C ALA A 174 16.32 1.88 -3.59
N GLU A 175 16.88 2.97 -4.12
CA GLU A 175 18.23 2.99 -4.69
C GLU A 175 19.28 2.51 -3.69
N ILE A 176 19.19 2.92 -2.41
CA ILE A 176 20.08 2.45 -1.35
C ILE A 176 19.94 0.93 -1.14
N THR A 177 18.69 0.43 -1.14
CA THR A 177 18.43 -1.00 -1.01
C THR A 177 19.08 -1.77 -2.16
N GLU A 178 18.94 -1.33 -3.39
CA GLU A 178 19.56 -1.95 -4.57
C GLU A 178 21.10 -1.87 -4.52
N ARG A 179 21.67 -0.73 -4.08
CA ARG A 179 23.13 -0.58 -3.94
C ARG A 179 23.74 -1.52 -2.90
N ILE A 180 23.05 -1.74 -1.79
CA ILE A 180 23.51 -2.67 -0.74
C ILE A 180 23.39 -4.11 -1.24
N THR A 181 22.22 -4.50 -1.75
CA THR A 181 21.90 -5.89 -2.08
C THR A 181 22.41 -6.35 -3.44
N LYS A 182 22.73 -5.40 -4.33
CA LYS A 182 23.02 -5.66 -5.77
C LYS A 182 21.88 -6.39 -6.48
N THR A 183 20.66 -6.22 -5.99
CA THR A 183 19.45 -6.87 -6.50
C THR A 183 18.41 -5.81 -6.81
N PRO A 184 17.70 -5.86 -7.95
CA PRO A 184 16.59 -4.97 -8.23
C PRO A 184 15.54 -5.02 -7.11
N LEU A 185 14.96 -3.88 -6.73
CA LEU A 185 14.02 -3.80 -5.62
C LEU A 185 12.83 -4.74 -5.79
N GLN A 186 12.33 -4.90 -7.02
CA GLN A 186 11.22 -5.81 -7.31
C GLN A 186 11.54 -7.26 -6.94
N ASP A 187 12.75 -7.72 -7.23
CA ASP A 187 13.20 -9.08 -6.95
C ASP A 187 13.46 -9.24 -5.45
N PHE A 188 14.04 -8.21 -4.82
CA PHE A 188 14.25 -8.18 -3.38
C PHE A 188 12.92 -8.26 -2.61
N LEU A 189 11.92 -7.42 -2.97
CA LEU A 189 10.59 -7.46 -2.37
C LEU A 189 9.88 -8.79 -2.62
N ALA A 190 9.96 -9.33 -3.82
CA ALA A 190 9.37 -10.62 -4.15
C ALA A 190 9.91 -11.73 -3.24
N LYS A 191 11.23 -11.79 -3.06
CA LYS A 191 11.90 -12.82 -2.27
C LYS A 191 11.75 -12.61 -0.77
N GLU A 192 12.06 -11.41 -0.28
CA GLU A 192 12.26 -11.13 1.13
C GLU A 192 10.99 -10.68 1.87
N VAL A 193 9.92 -10.33 1.11
CA VAL A 193 8.67 -9.88 1.69
C VAL A 193 7.49 -10.70 1.15
N PHE A 194 7.23 -10.65 -0.15
CA PHE A 194 5.98 -11.19 -0.70
C PHE A 194 5.91 -12.71 -0.58
N THR A 195 6.99 -13.42 -0.94
CA THR A 195 7.04 -14.89 -0.83
C THR A 195 6.92 -15.34 0.63
N LEU A 196 7.63 -14.68 1.56
CA LEU A 196 7.61 -15.03 2.97
C LEU A 196 6.22 -14.83 3.61
N LEU A 197 5.46 -13.85 3.13
CA LEU A 197 4.09 -13.59 3.58
C LEU A 197 3.03 -14.35 2.77
N GLY A 198 3.41 -15.13 1.75
CA GLY A 198 2.47 -15.80 0.87
C GLY A 198 1.61 -14.84 0.04
N MET A 199 2.15 -13.66 -0.32
CA MET A 199 1.49 -12.63 -1.14
C MET A 199 1.63 -12.96 -2.63
N THR A 200 0.96 -14.02 -3.07
CA THR A 200 1.07 -14.55 -4.44
C THR A 200 0.41 -13.67 -5.50
N HIS A 201 -0.42 -12.73 -5.07
CA HIS A 201 -1.12 -11.76 -5.91
C HIS A 201 -0.55 -10.35 -5.75
N THR A 202 0.77 -10.23 -5.52
CA THR A 202 1.47 -8.95 -5.37
C THR A 202 2.81 -8.94 -6.08
N ALA A 203 3.13 -7.83 -6.76
CA ALA A 203 4.44 -7.57 -7.35
C ALA A 203 4.74 -6.08 -7.38
N LEU A 204 6.02 -5.68 -7.35
CA LEU A 204 6.45 -4.33 -7.74
C LEU A 204 6.64 -4.29 -9.26
N GLY A 205 5.99 -3.36 -9.93
CA GLY A 205 5.79 -3.44 -11.38
C GLY A 205 4.75 -4.50 -11.72
N LEU A 206 4.68 -4.93 -12.98
CA LEU A 206 3.79 -6.02 -13.39
C LEU A 206 4.26 -7.39 -12.85
N GLY A 207 5.58 -7.59 -12.69
CA GLY A 207 6.12 -8.86 -12.24
C GLY A 207 5.66 -10.01 -13.15
N HIS A 208 4.95 -10.97 -12.56
CA HIS A 208 4.40 -12.13 -13.27
C HIS A 208 2.99 -11.89 -13.86
N PHE A 209 2.39 -10.71 -13.64
CA PHE A 209 1.07 -10.39 -14.17
C PHE A 209 1.14 -9.91 -15.62
N LYS A 210 0.11 -10.22 -16.40
CA LYS A 210 -0.11 -9.56 -17.69
C LYS A 210 -0.87 -8.26 -17.47
N LEU A 211 -0.54 -7.22 -18.23
CA LEU A 211 -1.23 -5.93 -18.12
C LEU A 211 -2.75 -6.08 -18.29
N ALA A 212 -3.21 -6.95 -19.18
CA ALA A 212 -4.62 -7.19 -19.45
C ALA A 212 -5.37 -7.81 -18.26
N ASP A 213 -4.66 -8.49 -17.35
CA ASP A 213 -5.24 -9.14 -16.18
C ASP A 213 -5.33 -8.20 -14.97
N THR A 214 -4.84 -6.95 -15.12
CA THR A 214 -4.89 -5.95 -14.07
C THR A 214 -6.04 -4.96 -14.26
N ILE A 215 -6.57 -4.47 -13.15
CA ILE A 215 -7.66 -3.48 -13.18
C ILE A 215 -7.16 -2.16 -13.77
N ARG A 216 -7.90 -1.61 -14.73
CA ARG A 216 -7.64 -0.29 -15.30
C ARG A 216 -8.08 0.80 -14.33
N CYS A 217 -7.25 1.81 -14.15
CA CYS A 217 -7.62 3.04 -13.45
C CYS A 217 -8.54 3.91 -14.35
N GLN A 218 -9.49 4.61 -13.76
CA GLN A 218 -10.31 5.62 -14.43
C GLN A 218 -9.51 6.93 -14.52
N THR A 219 -8.49 6.94 -15.41
CA THR A 219 -7.47 8.00 -15.50
C THR A 219 -8.04 9.35 -15.92
N GLU A 220 -9.21 9.40 -16.52
CA GLU A 220 -9.96 10.61 -16.84
C GLU A 220 -10.28 11.46 -15.59
N HIS A 221 -10.29 10.84 -14.42
CA HIS A 221 -10.51 11.49 -13.13
C HIS A 221 -9.21 11.69 -12.33
N SER A 222 -8.03 11.42 -12.92
CA SER A 222 -6.75 11.60 -12.25
C SER A 222 -6.33 13.08 -12.17
N ALA A 223 -5.19 13.36 -11.53
CA ALA A 223 -4.60 14.68 -11.55
C ALA A 223 -3.82 14.93 -12.86
N PRO A 224 -3.63 16.19 -13.29
CA PRO A 224 -2.91 16.51 -14.53
C PRO A 224 -1.51 15.89 -14.61
N GLU A 225 -0.76 15.89 -13.52
CA GLU A 225 0.57 15.26 -13.43
C GLU A 225 0.54 13.73 -13.60
N SER A 226 -0.64 13.13 -13.58
CA SER A 226 -0.88 11.70 -13.84
C SER A 226 -1.51 11.46 -15.23
N GLY A 227 -1.63 12.51 -16.04
CA GLY A 227 -2.05 12.46 -17.43
C GLY A 227 -3.46 12.96 -17.73
N ALA A 228 -4.25 13.38 -16.71
CA ALA A 228 -5.59 13.90 -17.00
C ALA A 228 -5.52 15.18 -17.86
N GLY A 229 -6.28 15.17 -18.95
CA GLY A 229 -6.33 16.30 -19.90
C GLY A 229 -5.21 16.33 -20.94
N ASP A 230 -4.19 15.47 -20.85
CA ASP A 230 -3.17 15.34 -21.89
C ASP A 230 -3.59 14.32 -22.95
N PRO A 231 -3.74 14.70 -24.22
CA PRO A 231 -4.17 13.79 -25.30
C PRO A 231 -3.15 12.66 -25.57
N HIS A 232 -1.90 12.81 -25.15
CA HIS A 232 -0.82 11.83 -25.30
C HIS A 232 -0.58 10.99 -24.05
N ALA A 233 -1.29 11.23 -22.96
CA ALA A 233 -1.09 10.56 -21.68
C ALA A 233 -1.23 9.04 -21.76
N ALA A 234 -2.02 8.49 -22.67
CA ALA A 234 -2.23 7.05 -22.82
C ALA A 234 -0.93 6.24 -22.98
N SER A 235 0.16 6.86 -23.45
CA SER A 235 1.47 6.22 -23.57
C SER A 235 2.25 6.17 -22.25
N TRP A 236 1.91 6.99 -21.26
CA TRP A 236 2.67 7.14 -20.03
C TRP A 236 1.82 7.28 -18.73
N ASP A 237 0.49 7.29 -18.83
CA ASP A 237 -0.40 7.34 -17.68
C ASP A 237 -0.36 6.04 -16.85
N TRP A 238 -1.18 5.97 -15.80
CA TRP A 238 -1.25 4.81 -14.92
C TRP A 238 -1.70 3.51 -15.59
N ASN A 239 -2.29 3.56 -16.78
CA ASN A 239 -2.71 2.38 -17.53
C ASN A 239 -1.70 1.98 -18.63
N SER A 240 -0.70 2.81 -18.89
CA SER A 240 0.29 2.54 -19.92
C SER A 240 1.17 1.34 -19.61
N PRO A 241 1.63 0.58 -20.59
CA PRO A 241 2.64 -0.45 -20.40
C PRO A 241 3.92 0.10 -19.76
N TYR A 242 4.29 1.35 -20.11
CA TYR A 242 5.45 2.02 -19.52
C TYR A 242 5.33 2.17 -18.00
N TRP A 243 4.27 2.82 -17.50
CA TRP A 243 4.10 3.05 -16.09
C TRP A 243 3.99 1.75 -15.29
N ARG A 244 3.21 0.80 -15.81
CA ARG A 244 2.97 -0.49 -15.14
C ARG A 244 4.24 -1.33 -15.04
N ASN A 245 5.19 -1.20 -15.98
CA ASN A 245 6.48 -1.89 -15.94
C ASN A 245 7.61 -1.09 -15.28
N LEU A 246 7.44 0.23 -15.06
CA LEU A 246 8.49 1.07 -14.47
C LEU A 246 8.91 0.61 -13.06
N ALA A 247 8.07 -0.15 -12.38
CA ALA A 247 8.31 -0.63 -11.02
C ALA A 247 8.67 0.51 -10.04
N ALA A 248 8.00 1.67 -10.19
CA ALA A 248 8.25 2.86 -9.39
C ALA A 248 8.11 2.57 -7.90
N PRO A 249 9.17 2.70 -7.07
CA PRO A 249 9.16 2.30 -5.66
C PRO A 249 8.22 3.13 -4.80
N TRP A 250 7.74 4.26 -5.32
CA TRP A 250 6.79 5.12 -4.63
C TRP A 250 5.32 4.86 -4.99
N GLY A 251 5.04 4.02 -6.03
CA GLY A 251 3.67 3.89 -6.51
C GLY A 251 3.40 2.81 -7.54
N GLY A 252 4.36 1.93 -7.84
CA GLY A 252 4.26 0.96 -8.93
C GLY A 252 3.88 -0.47 -8.51
N ALA A 253 3.57 -0.74 -7.24
CA ALA A 253 3.14 -2.08 -6.86
C ALA A 253 1.73 -2.39 -7.37
N HIS A 254 1.55 -3.63 -7.76
CA HIS A 254 0.28 -4.25 -8.11
C HIS A 254 -0.07 -5.28 -7.05
N GLY A 255 -1.36 -5.40 -6.68
CA GLY A 255 -1.73 -6.41 -5.70
C GLY A 255 -3.22 -6.55 -5.49
N SER A 256 -3.59 -7.65 -4.81
CA SER A 256 -4.94 -7.91 -4.34
C SER A 256 -5.19 -7.31 -2.95
N ALA A 257 -6.45 -7.11 -2.61
CA ALA A 257 -6.83 -6.61 -1.28
C ALA A 257 -6.44 -7.58 -0.16
N ALA A 258 -6.56 -8.88 -0.39
CA ALA A 258 -6.19 -9.91 0.58
C ALA A 258 -4.68 -9.90 0.89
N ASP A 259 -3.84 -9.73 -0.12
CA ASP A 259 -2.39 -9.67 0.09
C ASP A 259 -1.97 -8.40 0.83
N VAL A 260 -2.58 -7.25 0.50
CA VAL A 260 -2.34 -6.01 1.24
C VAL A 260 -2.78 -6.14 2.70
N ALA A 261 -3.92 -6.79 2.97
CA ALA A 261 -4.37 -7.07 4.34
C ALA A 261 -3.39 -7.99 5.08
N ARG A 262 -2.86 -9.02 4.41
CA ARG A 262 -1.85 -9.93 4.96
C ARG A 262 -0.55 -9.18 5.30
N PHE A 263 -0.11 -8.27 4.42
CA PHE A 263 1.03 -7.41 4.67
C PHE A 263 0.84 -6.53 5.91
N LEU A 264 -0.29 -5.84 6.04
CA LEU A 264 -0.61 -5.04 7.24
C LEU A 264 -0.71 -5.92 8.49
N GLY A 265 -1.34 -7.09 8.38
CA GLY A 265 -1.46 -8.07 9.47
C GLY A 265 -0.10 -8.55 9.98
N SER A 266 0.91 -8.68 9.10
CA SER A 266 2.27 -9.08 9.49
C SER A 266 3.02 -8.03 10.30
N LEU A 267 2.62 -6.77 10.22
CA LEU A 267 3.16 -5.68 11.03
C LEU A 267 2.37 -5.49 12.33
N MET A 268 1.07 -5.75 12.30
CA MET A 268 0.20 -5.72 13.47
C MET A 268 0.50 -6.88 14.44
N HIS A 269 0.74 -8.06 13.88
CA HIS A 269 1.10 -9.29 14.60
C HIS A 269 2.35 -9.91 13.98
N PRO A 270 3.56 -9.37 14.29
CA PRO A 270 4.77 -9.78 13.60
C PRO A 270 5.09 -11.26 13.83
N PRO A 271 5.08 -12.11 12.77
CA PRO A 271 5.45 -13.53 12.89
C PRO A 271 6.96 -13.74 12.90
N GLY A 272 7.76 -12.67 12.77
CA GLY A 272 9.23 -12.75 12.70
C GLY A 272 9.79 -13.26 11.37
N GLN A 273 8.96 -13.49 10.36
CA GLN A 273 9.40 -14.04 9.07
C GLN A 273 10.06 -12.99 8.15
N VAL A 274 9.56 -11.76 8.17
CA VAL A 274 10.06 -10.63 7.35
C VAL A 274 10.89 -9.70 8.19
N LEU A 275 10.35 -9.26 9.33
CA LEU A 275 11.00 -8.36 10.29
C LEU A 275 10.94 -8.98 11.68
N ARG A 276 11.96 -8.73 12.48
CA ARG A 276 11.88 -8.97 13.91
C ARG A 276 10.77 -8.12 14.53
N GLU A 277 10.16 -8.61 15.58
CA GLU A 277 9.05 -7.93 16.25
C GLU A 277 9.42 -6.49 16.67
N GLU A 278 10.61 -6.30 17.19
CA GLU A 278 11.12 -4.99 17.60
C GLU A 278 11.21 -4.00 16.43
N THR A 279 11.63 -4.47 15.24
CA THR A 279 11.74 -3.66 14.03
C THR A 279 10.36 -3.32 13.46
N ALA A 280 9.44 -4.28 13.44
CA ALA A 280 8.05 -4.02 13.05
C ALA A 280 7.40 -2.98 13.98
N ARG A 281 7.61 -3.08 15.29
CA ARG A 281 7.14 -2.09 16.27
C ARG A 281 7.79 -0.72 16.07
N LEU A 282 9.10 -0.69 15.79
CA LEU A 282 9.82 0.56 15.49
C LEU A 282 9.20 1.27 14.29
N MET A 283 8.85 0.55 13.21
CA MET A 283 8.22 1.15 12.03
C MET A 283 6.92 1.87 12.35
N LEU A 284 6.19 1.44 13.38
CA LEU A 284 4.89 1.98 13.75
C LEU A 284 4.96 3.01 14.90
N GLN A 285 6.16 3.37 15.37
CA GLN A 285 6.35 4.49 16.29
C GLN A 285 6.25 5.82 15.56
N ASN A 286 5.89 6.89 16.30
CA ASN A 286 5.86 8.24 15.73
C ASN A 286 7.27 8.82 15.65
N HIS A 287 7.81 8.90 14.43
CA HIS A 287 9.13 9.47 14.11
C HIS A 287 9.11 10.96 13.78
N THR A 288 7.95 11.60 13.83
CA THR A 288 7.77 13.03 13.51
C THR A 288 7.08 13.80 14.66
N PRO A 289 7.55 13.65 15.91
CA PRO A 289 6.93 14.35 17.05
C PRO A 289 7.07 15.86 16.85
N GLY A 290 5.95 16.59 17.08
CA GLY A 290 5.92 18.05 16.92
C GLY A 290 5.80 18.58 15.48
N LEU A 291 5.81 17.72 14.47
CA LEU A 291 5.54 18.10 13.08
C LEU A 291 4.05 17.96 12.74
N SER A 292 3.66 18.49 11.56
CA SER A 292 2.27 18.62 11.13
C SER A 292 1.55 17.28 10.82
N ALA A 293 2.27 16.16 10.75
CA ALA A 293 1.69 14.84 10.56
C ALA A 293 2.45 13.79 11.37
N ARG A 294 1.72 12.79 11.88
CA ARG A 294 2.30 11.64 12.57
C ARG A 294 2.71 10.59 11.55
N ARG A 295 4.01 10.28 11.51
CA ARG A 295 4.56 9.29 10.58
C ARG A 295 5.38 8.23 11.30
N GLY A 296 5.13 6.99 10.93
CA GLY A 296 6.04 5.88 11.14
C GLY A 296 7.01 5.75 9.96
N ILE A 297 7.82 4.73 9.97
CA ILE A 297 8.73 4.41 8.85
C ILE A 297 7.90 3.86 7.68
N GLY A 298 7.62 4.73 6.70
CA GLY A 298 6.79 4.42 5.53
C GLY A 298 5.27 4.50 5.76
N PHE A 299 4.78 4.67 6.99
CA PHE A 299 3.36 4.64 7.32
C PHE A 299 2.82 5.99 7.79
N ALA A 300 1.58 6.29 7.46
CA ALA A 300 0.77 7.25 8.20
C ALA A 300 0.30 6.59 9.52
N LEU A 301 0.20 7.38 10.59
CA LEU A 301 -0.18 6.92 11.92
C LEU A 301 -1.35 7.72 12.48
N GLY A 302 -2.19 7.05 13.27
CA GLY A 302 -3.37 7.65 13.90
C GLY A 302 -4.59 7.62 12.99
N PRO A 303 -5.74 8.14 13.46
CA PRO A 303 -7.00 8.03 12.75
C PRO A 303 -7.09 8.91 11.50
N GLU A 304 -6.24 9.93 11.36
CA GLU A 304 -6.31 10.89 10.28
C GLU A 304 -6.08 10.23 8.92
N GLY A 305 -7.11 10.26 8.06
CA GLY A 305 -7.09 9.66 6.71
C GLY A 305 -7.48 8.19 6.67
N PHE A 306 -7.87 7.60 7.80
CA PHE A 306 -8.44 6.26 7.90
C PHE A 306 -9.94 6.34 8.27
N GLY A 307 -10.39 5.76 9.36
CA GLY A 307 -11.77 5.87 9.82
C GLY A 307 -11.90 6.73 11.08
N LYS A 308 -13.02 7.44 11.25
CA LYS A 308 -13.25 8.37 12.37
C LYS A 308 -13.07 7.75 13.75
N ASN A 309 -13.31 6.44 13.88
CA ASN A 309 -13.20 5.71 15.14
C ASN A 309 -11.93 4.86 15.23
N CYS A 310 -11.01 4.98 14.28
CA CYS A 310 -9.70 4.35 14.38
C CYS A 310 -8.94 4.87 15.61
N SER A 311 -8.19 3.99 16.24
CA SER A 311 -7.40 4.35 17.43
C SER A 311 -6.15 5.17 17.04
N GLN A 312 -5.49 5.73 18.07
CA GLN A 312 -4.19 6.38 17.89
C GLN A 312 -3.06 5.40 17.49
N GLN A 313 -3.30 4.10 17.58
CA GLN A 313 -2.36 3.04 17.18
C GLN A 313 -2.57 2.61 15.72
N SER A 314 -3.62 3.09 15.06
CA SER A 314 -3.88 2.75 13.66
C SER A 314 -2.75 3.23 12.75
N PHE A 315 -2.49 2.45 11.70
CA PHE A 315 -1.46 2.74 10.72
C PHE A 315 -1.89 2.25 9.34
N GLY A 316 -1.34 2.85 8.30
CA GLY A 316 -1.68 2.47 6.93
C GLY A 316 -1.17 3.46 5.90
N HIS A 317 -1.75 3.40 4.71
CA HIS A 317 -1.48 4.33 3.64
C HIS A 317 -2.63 4.38 2.63
N SER A 318 -2.83 5.53 2.00
CA SER A 318 -3.72 5.70 0.83
C SER A 318 -2.93 5.74 -0.47
N GLY A 319 -3.61 5.54 -1.60
CA GLY A 319 -3.02 5.63 -2.93
C GLY A 319 -3.84 6.47 -3.89
N SER A 320 -3.16 7.25 -4.73
CA SER A 320 -3.77 8.17 -5.68
C SER A 320 -4.71 7.51 -6.69
N THR A 321 -4.55 6.22 -6.95
CA THR A 321 -5.42 5.44 -7.83
C THR A 321 -6.77 5.06 -7.21
N GLY A 322 -7.05 5.53 -5.98
CA GLY A 322 -8.30 5.23 -5.26
C GLY A 322 -8.17 4.00 -4.38
N THR A 323 -7.04 3.86 -3.74
CA THR A 323 -6.76 2.75 -2.82
C THR A 323 -6.55 3.27 -1.40
N LEU A 324 -6.99 2.50 -0.40
CA LEU A 324 -6.81 2.79 1.01
C LEU A 324 -6.61 1.47 1.75
N ALA A 325 -5.58 1.42 2.59
CA ALA A 325 -5.31 0.26 3.42
C ALA A 325 -4.85 0.71 4.81
N TRP A 326 -5.50 0.20 5.85
CA TRP A 326 -5.14 0.50 7.23
C TRP A 326 -5.36 -0.71 8.14
N ALA A 327 -4.64 -0.69 9.26
CA ALA A 327 -4.82 -1.61 10.36
C ALA A 327 -4.96 -0.84 11.68
N ASP A 328 -5.73 -1.38 12.60
CA ASP A 328 -5.91 -0.85 13.96
C ASP A 328 -5.67 -1.96 14.99
N PRO A 329 -4.51 -1.96 15.65
CA PRO A 329 -4.19 -2.95 16.68
C PRO A 329 -5.16 -2.97 17.87
N ALA A 330 -5.78 -1.82 18.19
CA ALA A 330 -6.69 -1.72 19.34
C ALA A 330 -7.98 -2.52 19.14
N THR A 331 -8.39 -2.73 17.88
CA THR A 331 -9.61 -3.47 17.52
C THR A 331 -9.31 -4.75 16.74
N ASP A 332 -8.04 -5.09 16.58
CA ASP A 332 -7.56 -6.19 15.70
C ASP A 332 -8.21 -6.15 14.31
N THR A 333 -8.24 -4.97 13.70
CA THR A 333 -8.92 -4.75 12.43
C THR A 333 -7.93 -4.41 11.31
N THR A 334 -8.11 -5.02 10.14
CA THR A 334 -7.53 -4.54 8.88
C THR A 334 -8.65 -4.22 7.90
N CYS A 335 -8.51 -3.10 7.19
CA CYS A 335 -9.44 -2.68 6.15
C CYS A 335 -8.65 -2.28 4.91
N VAL A 336 -8.97 -2.93 3.79
CA VAL A 336 -8.36 -2.64 2.48
C VAL A 336 -9.47 -2.38 1.47
N ILE A 337 -9.44 -1.20 0.88
CA ILE A 337 -10.39 -0.75 -0.14
C ILE A 337 -9.58 -0.43 -1.39
N LEU A 338 -9.74 -1.23 -2.42
CA LEU A 338 -9.11 -1.01 -3.72
C LEU A 338 -10.19 -0.63 -4.73
N THR A 339 -10.04 0.52 -5.38
CA THR A 339 -10.96 0.98 -6.41
C THR A 339 -10.22 1.35 -7.70
N SER A 340 -10.95 1.40 -8.81
CA SER A 340 -10.44 1.94 -10.08
C SER A 340 -10.58 3.46 -10.19
N LEU A 341 -11.31 4.10 -9.27
CA LEU A 341 -11.63 5.53 -9.30
C LEU A 341 -10.60 6.32 -8.47
N PRO A 342 -9.81 7.23 -9.06
CA PRO A 342 -8.77 7.98 -8.38
C PRO A 342 -9.23 8.63 -7.07
N SER A 343 -8.34 8.68 -6.08
CA SER A 343 -8.61 9.17 -4.71
C SER A 343 -9.16 10.61 -4.70
N ARG A 344 -8.79 11.41 -5.71
CA ARG A 344 -9.32 12.76 -5.89
C ARG A 344 -10.86 12.81 -5.93
N VAL A 345 -11.50 11.74 -6.41
CA VAL A 345 -12.95 11.59 -6.44
C VAL A 345 -13.44 10.61 -5.38
N SER A 346 -12.78 9.45 -5.25
CA SER A 346 -13.24 8.36 -4.39
C SER A 346 -13.02 8.61 -2.90
N ALA A 347 -12.10 9.51 -2.50
CA ALA A 347 -11.76 9.71 -1.10
C ALA A 347 -12.98 10.05 -0.23
N GLN A 348 -13.79 11.02 -0.64
CA GLN A 348 -14.96 11.48 0.11
C GLN A 348 -16.23 10.67 -0.18
N THR A 349 -16.31 10.01 -1.33
CA THR A 349 -17.52 9.32 -1.76
C THR A 349 -17.51 7.82 -1.46
N ILE A 350 -16.33 7.24 -1.28
CA ILE A 350 -16.15 5.79 -1.10
C ILE A 350 -15.20 5.50 0.07
N LEU A 351 -13.93 5.94 -0.02
CA LEU A 351 -12.87 5.46 0.87
C LEU A 351 -13.14 5.85 2.33
N GLN A 352 -13.42 7.13 2.57
CA GLN A 352 -13.71 7.63 3.91
C GLN A 352 -15.04 7.08 4.47
N PRO A 353 -16.18 7.10 3.75
CA PRO A 353 -17.43 6.53 4.24
C PRO A 353 -17.35 5.04 4.57
N VAL A 354 -16.68 4.24 3.72
CA VAL A 354 -16.46 2.81 4.00
C VAL A 354 -15.60 2.62 5.25
N SER A 355 -14.50 3.35 5.36
CA SER A 355 -13.62 3.31 6.53
C SER A 355 -14.32 3.75 7.83
N ASP A 356 -15.18 4.77 7.75
CA ASP A 356 -15.97 5.24 8.90
C ASP A 356 -16.91 4.15 9.42
N VAL A 357 -17.59 3.43 8.51
CA VAL A 357 -18.47 2.31 8.88
C VAL A 357 -17.65 1.16 9.51
N VAL A 358 -16.54 0.78 8.89
CA VAL A 358 -15.71 -0.32 9.40
C VAL A 358 -15.10 0.03 10.76
N SER A 359 -14.59 1.25 10.94
CA SER A 359 -13.96 1.68 12.21
C SER A 359 -14.97 1.91 13.34
N ALA A 360 -16.27 2.05 13.04
CA ALA A 360 -17.32 2.21 14.05
C ALA A 360 -17.70 0.87 14.73
N ALA A 361 -17.38 -0.25 14.13
CA ALA A 361 -17.63 -1.58 14.69
C ALA A 361 -16.69 -1.85 15.88
N ARG A 362 -17.28 -2.23 17.03
CA ARG A 362 -16.56 -2.54 18.27
C ARG A 362 -16.87 -3.96 18.73
#